data_26dc785708253ff180e1c20c8b6e01e3
#
_entry.id   26dc785708253ff180e1c20c8b6e01e3
#
_cell.length_a   1.000
_cell.length_b   1.000
_cell.length_c   1.000
_cell.angle_alpha   90.00
_cell.angle_beta   90.00
_cell.angle_gamma   90.00
#
_symmetry.space_group_name_H-M   'P 1'
#
loop_
_entity.id
_entity.type
_entity.pdbx_description
1 polymer ?
#
loop_
_entity_poly.entity_id
_entity_poly.type
_entity_poly.pdbx_seq_one_letter_code
_entity_poly.pdbx_strand_id
1 'polypeptide(L)'
;MSELAWVAEARKHIGLTEVAGKQHNGTIVNWLIKLGAWWRDDETPWCGTFVAHCLRQSGRPVPQHWYRARAYESYGTRLDKPAYGCIAVFSRQGGGHVGFVVGQDKQGNLMVLGGNQGNKVSIAKFPRSRVTAYVWADKAVGVPSNPAQSRYQLPVLNNVGGFSKNEA
;
A
#
# COMPACT_ATOMS: atom_id res chain seq x y z
N MET A 1 8.35 -19.80 1.24
CA MET A 1 8.80 -18.49 0.73
C MET A 1 8.76 -17.48 1.84
N SER A 2 9.86 -16.79 2.08
CA SER A 2 9.92 -15.80 3.15
C SER A 2 9.10 -14.56 2.79
N GLU A 3 8.62 -13.87 3.82
CA GLU A 3 7.85 -12.64 3.62
C GLU A 3 8.76 -11.52 3.12
N LEU A 4 8.24 -10.72 2.22
CA LEU A 4 8.93 -9.53 1.73
C LEU A 4 9.04 -8.50 2.86
N ALA A 5 10.19 -7.84 2.95
CA ALA A 5 10.45 -6.93 4.07
C ALA A 5 9.40 -5.82 4.19
N TRP A 6 8.97 -5.24 3.07
CA TRP A 6 7.98 -4.15 3.11
C TRP A 6 6.59 -4.66 3.45
N VAL A 7 6.25 -5.91 3.08
CA VAL A 7 4.97 -6.51 3.48
C VAL A 7 4.98 -6.87 4.95
N ALA A 8 6.11 -7.41 5.44
CA ALA A 8 6.26 -7.71 6.88
C ALA A 8 6.09 -6.43 7.71
N GLU A 9 6.69 -5.33 7.28
CA GLU A 9 6.51 -4.06 7.97
C GLU A 9 5.05 -3.60 7.93
N ALA A 10 4.40 -3.73 6.78
CA ALA A 10 3.00 -3.34 6.64
C ALA A 10 2.10 -4.15 7.58
N ARG A 11 2.34 -5.46 7.71
CA ARG A 11 1.54 -6.32 8.57
C ARG A 11 1.63 -5.97 10.05
N LYS A 12 2.76 -5.41 10.49
CA LYS A 12 2.92 -4.98 11.88
C LYS A 12 1.91 -3.92 12.28
N HIS A 13 1.40 -3.15 11.32
CA HIS A 13 0.55 -2.01 11.60
C HIS A 13 -0.93 -2.26 11.34
N ILE A 14 -1.32 -3.48 10.97
CA ILE A 14 -2.73 -3.82 10.78
C ILE A 14 -3.51 -3.47 12.05
N GLY A 15 -4.60 -2.70 11.87
CA GLY A 15 -5.43 -2.22 12.99
C GLY A 15 -5.11 -0.82 13.45
N LEU A 16 -3.98 -0.26 13.03
CA LEU A 16 -3.64 1.12 13.37
C LEU A 16 -4.68 2.05 12.73
N THR A 17 -5.28 2.92 13.54
CA THR A 17 -6.44 3.72 13.15
C THR A 17 -6.13 5.20 13.35
N GLU A 18 -6.56 6.04 12.40
CA GLU A 18 -6.45 7.48 12.60
C GLU A 18 -7.33 7.92 13.78
N VAL A 19 -6.94 9.00 14.43
CA VAL A 19 -7.65 9.56 15.58
C VAL A 19 -8.30 10.89 15.17
N ALA A 20 -9.63 10.93 15.23
CA ALA A 20 -10.37 12.12 14.84
C ALA A 20 -10.10 13.29 15.80
N GLY A 21 -10.19 14.52 15.29
CA GLY A 21 -10.04 15.72 16.07
C GLY A 21 -8.60 16.17 16.26
N LYS A 22 -8.32 16.79 17.40
CA LYS A 22 -6.99 17.39 17.65
C LYS A 22 -5.94 16.37 18.07
N GLN A 23 -6.36 15.18 18.50
CA GLN A 23 -5.44 14.13 18.90
C GLN A 23 -5.20 13.21 17.73
N HIS A 24 -4.15 13.44 16.98
CA HIS A 24 -3.81 12.60 15.84
C HIS A 24 -3.08 11.35 16.31
N ASN A 25 -3.13 10.28 15.48
CA ASN A 25 -2.38 9.06 15.78
C ASN A 25 -0.88 9.37 15.75
N GLY A 26 -0.22 9.19 16.90
CA GLY A 26 1.21 9.52 17.04
C GLY A 26 2.12 8.73 16.11
N THR A 27 1.76 7.50 15.76
CA THR A 27 2.54 6.68 14.84
C THR A 27 2.50 7.27 13.43
N ILE A 28 1.31 7.65 12.97
CA ILE A 28 1.16 8.27 11.65
C ILE A 28 1.89 9.60 11.59
N VAL A 29 1.75 10.41 12.62
CA VAL A 29 2.47 11.70 12.72
C VAL A 29 3.98 11.47 12.68
N ASN A 30 4.48 10.45 13.38
CA ASN A 30 5.90 10.13 13.36
C ASN A 30 6.39 9.72 11.97
N TRP A 31 5.58 8.97 11.21
CA TRP A 31 5.92 8.66 9.82
C TRP A 31 6.05 9.93 8.98
N LEU A 32 5.12 10.86 9.15
CA LEU A 32 5.16 12.13 8.43
C LEU A 32 6.44 12.91 8.76
N ILE A 33 6.82 12.98 10.02
CA ILE A 33 8.05 13.66 10.46
C ILE A 33 9.26 13.02 9.79
N LYS A 34 9.37 11.70 9.84
CA LYS A 34 10.53 10.99 9.30
C LYS A 34 10.61 11.09 7.77
N LEU A 35 9.47 11.23 7.09
CA LEU A 35 9.43 11.39 5.64
C LEU A 35 9.60 12.84 5.21
N GLY A 36 9.64 13.79 6.14
CA GLY A 36 9.89 15.19 5.86
C GLY A 36 8.65 15.98 5.47
N ALA A 37 7.46 15.52 5.85
CA ALA A 37 6.22 16.26 5.59
C ALA A 37 6.17 17.55 6.42
N TRP A 38 5.56 18.59 5.84
CA TRP A 38 5.34 19.83 6.59
C TRP A 38 4.07 19.74 7.46
N TRP A 39 3.13 18.83 7.14
CA TRP A 39 1.90 18.64 7.91
C TRP A 39 2.11 17.54 8.96
N ARG A 40 1.28 17.57 10.02
CA ARG A 40 1.44 16.69 11.17
C ARG A 40 0.11 16.12 11.65
N ASP A 41 -0.82 15.85 10.72
CA ASP A 41 -2.13 15.31 11.06
C ASP A 41 -2.36 13.98 10.37
N ASP A 42 -3.24 13.16 10.93
CA ASP A 42 -3.62 11.87 10.35
C ASP A 42 -4.94 11.95 9.58
N GLU A 43 -5.52 13.14 9.43
CA GLU A 43 -6.74 13.33 8.66
C GLU A 43 -6.46 13.58 7.18
N THR A 44 -5.28 14.13 6.86
CA THR A 44 -4.81 14.18 5.49
C THR A 44 -4.64 12.75 4.98
N PRO A 45 -5.09 12.42 3.76
CA PRO A 45 -4.98 11.06 3.24
C PRO A 45 -3.57 10.50 3.39
N TRP A 46 -3.46 9.31 3.95
CA TRP A 46 -2.16 8.74 4.33
C TRP A 46 -1.86 7.37 3.71
N CYS A 47 -2.57 6.97 2.65
CA CYS A 47 -2.27 5.72 1.97
C CYS A 47 -0.87 5.72 1.37
N GLY A 48 -0.46 6.81 0.71
CA GLY A 48 0.89 6.96 0.18
C GLY A 48 1.94 7.04 1.28
N THR A 49 1.62 7.73 2.37
CA THR A 49 2.49 7.82 3.55
C THR A 49 2.79 6.45 4.12
N PHE A 50 1.77 5.60 4.23
CA PHE A 50 1.94 4.23 4.74
C PHE A 50 2.86 3.41 3.84
N VAL A 51 2.62 3.43 2.53
CA VAL A 51 3.48 2.71 1.57
C VAL A 51 4.93 3.22 1.67
N ALA A 52 5.11 4.54 1.73
CA ALA A 52 6.45 5.15 1.85
C ALA A 52 7.16 4.67 3.12
N HIS A 53 6.46 4.64 4.24
CA HIS A 53 7.03 4.14 5.49
C HIS A 53 7.52 2.70 5.34
N CYS A 54 6.69 1.83 4.76
CA CYS A 54 7.04 0.42 4.59
C CYS A 54 8.25 0.24 3.66
N LEU A 55 8.30 1.01 2.57
CA LEU A 55 9.46 0.98 1.65
C LEU A 55 10.72 1.44 2.36
N ARG A 56 10.64 2.55 3.08
CA ARG A 56 11.79 3.11 3.79
C ARG A 56 12.33 2.14 4.83
N GLN A 57 11.46 1.51 5.61
CA GLN A 57 11.88 0.55 6.63
C GLN A 57 12.50 -0.71 6.02
N SER A 58 12.20 -1.01 4.77
CA SER A 58 12.79 -2.14 4.07
C SER A 58 14.05 -1.78 3.30
N GLY A 59 14.58 -0.55 3.48
CA GLY A 59 15.81 -0.10 2.85
C GLY A 59 15.63 0.39 1.42
N ARG A 60 14.40 0.65 0.99
CA ARG A 60 14.13 1.13 -0.37
C ARG A 60 13.90 2.64 -0.35
N PRO A 61 14.29 3.35 -1.43
CA PRO A 61 13.97 4.77 -1.54
C PRO A 61 12.46 4.97 -1.68
N VAL A 62 12.00 6.19 -1.44
CA VAL A 62 10.61 6.56 -1.64
C VAL A 62 10.53 7.54 -2.82
N PRO A 63 9.39 7.58 -3.54
CA PRO A 63 9.27 8.56 -4.63
C PRO A 63 9.23 9.98 -4.09
N GLN A 64 9.58 10.95 -4.92
CA GLN A 64 9.64 12.36 -4.51
C GLN A 64 8.29 12.82 -3.93
N HIS A 65 7.18 12.43 -4.57
CA HIS A 65 5.84 12.79 -4.12
C HIS A 65 5.17 11.61 -3.41
N TRP A 66 5.88 11.02 -2.45
CA TRP A 66 5.47 9.79 -1.73
C TRP A 66 4.09 9.89 -1.09
N TYR A 67 3.60 11.08 -0.82
CA TYR A 67 2.29 11.29 -0.22
C TYR A 67 1.14 11.17 -1.22
N ARG A 68 1.43 11.07 -2.51
CA ARG A 68 0.43 10.91 -3.57
C ARG A 68 0.39 9.47 -4.05
N ALA A 69 -0.79 8.86 -4.02
CA ALA A 69 -0.94 7.47 -4.49
C ALA A 69 -0.44 7.30 -5.93
N ARG A 70 -0.78 8.24 -6.81
CA ARG A 70 -0.44 8.13 -8.24
C ARG A 70 1.06 8.27 -8.51
N ALA A 71 1.84 8.79 -7.56
CA ALA A 71 3.29 8.86 -7.71
C ALA A 71 3.93 7.48 -7.81
N TYR A 72 3.26 6.46 -7.29
CA TYR A 72 3.78 5.09 -7.31
C TYR A 72 3.63 4.41 -8.67
N GLU A 73 2.86 4.99 -9.60
CA GLU A 73 2.70 4.42 -10.94
C GLU A 73 4.01 4.33 -11.70
N SER A 74 4.95 5.20 -11.42
CA SER A 74 6.27 5.23 -12.06
C SER A 74 7.41 4.88 -11.12
N TYR A 75 7.11 4.34 -9.95
CA TYR A 75 8.12 4.10 -8.91
C TYR A 75 9.10 3.00 -9.27
N GLY A 76 8.65 1.91 -9.85
CA GLY A 76 9.51 0.76 -10.15
C GLY A 76 9.11 0.11 -11.46
N THR A 77 9.47 -1.17 -11.61
CA THR A 77 9.13 -1.92 -12.81
C THR A 77 7.64 -2.19 -12.88
N ARG A 78 7.01 -1.82 -13.99
CA ARG A 78 5.59 -2.04 -14.24
C ARG A 78 5.34 -3.52 -14.52
N LEU A 79 4.32 -4.10 -13.89
CA LEU A 79 3.93 -5.49 -14.10
C LEU A 79 2.62 -5.55 -14.88
N ASP A 80 2.46 -6.59 -15.70
CA ASP A 80 1.23 -6.79 -16.49
C ASP A 80 0.09 -7.35 -15.65
N LYS A 81 0.42 -8.03 -14.56
CA LYS A 81 -0.56 -8.66 -13.67
C LYS A 81 -0.06 -8.59 -12.23
N PRO A 82 -0.95 -8.77 -11.25
CA PRO A 82 -0.54 -8.62 -9.86
C PRO A 82 0.33 -9.79 -9.39
N ALA A 83 1.36 -9.44 -8.63
CA ALA A 83 2.19 -10.40 -7.92
C ALA A 83 2.06 -10.13 -6.42
N TYR A 84 2.19 -11.17 -5.60
CA TYR A 84 2.16 -11.01 -4.14
C TYR A 84 3.23 -10.00 -3.71
N GLY A 85 2.81 -8.98 -2.98
CA GLY A 85 3.68 -7.93 -2.47
C GLY A 85 3.92 -6.78 -3.44
N CYS A 86 3.38 -6.83 -4.66
CA CYS A 86 3.52 -5.69 -5.57
C CYS A 86 2.69 -4.50 -5.08
N ILE A 87 3.10 -3.32 -5.49
CA ILE A 87 2.35 -2.09 -5.25
C ILE A 87 1.23 -2.04 -6.29
N ALA A 88 0.00 -1.80 -5.84
CA ALA A 88 -1.13 -1.56 -6.73
C ALA A 88 -1.62 -0.14 -6.54
N VAL A 89 -1.79 0.58 -7.65
CA VAL A 89 -2.33 1.93 -7.65
C VAL A 89 -3.72 1.87 -8.25
N PHE A 90 -4.67 2.53 -7.59
CA PHE A 90 -6.08 2.50 -7.95
C PHE A 90 -6.59 3.88 -8.27
N SER A 91 -7.49 3.97 -9.24
CA SER A 91 -8.24 5.19 -9.48
C SER A 91 -9.36 5.32 -8.46
N ARG A 92 -9.66 6.56 -8.08
CA ARG A 92 -10.87 6.91 -7.35
C ARG A 92 -11.27 8.34 -7.70
N GLN A 93 -12.51 8.68 -7.42
CA GLN A 93 -12.99 10.03 -7.69
C GLN A 93 -12.17 11.04 -6.85
N GLY A 94 -11.59 12.02 -7.51
CA GLY A 94 -10.80 13.06 -6.86
C GLY A 94 -9.37 12.68 -6.52
N GLY A 95 -8.87 11.53 -6.99
CA GLY A 95 -7.49 11.13 -6.69
C GLY A 95 -7.20 9.67 -6.98
N GLY A 96 -6.45 9.04 -6.10
CA GLY A 96 -6.07 7.64 -6.21
C GLY A 96 -5.88 7.00 -4.84
N HIS A 97 -5.60 5.71 -4.86
CA HIS A 97 -5.28 4.94 -3.68
C HIS A 97 -4.10 4.03 -4.01
N VAL A 98 -3.33 3.64 -3.00
CA VAL A 98 -2.16 2.76 -3.19
C VAL A 98 -2.03 1.81 -2.01
N GLY A 99 -1.64 0.58 -2.29
CA GLY A 99 -1.37 -0.43 -1.27
C GLY A 99 -0.62 -1.61 -1.86
N PHE A 100 -0.44 -2.64 -1.04
CA PHE A 100 0.29 -3.85 -1.44
C PHE A 100 -0.68 -5.00 -1.67
N VAL A 101 -0.54 -5.72 -2.78
CA VAL A 101 -1.35 -6.90 -3.06
C VAL A 101 -0.86 -8.05 -2.18
N VAL A 102 -1.76 -8.62 -1.38
CA VAL A 102 -1.42 -9.76 -0.51
C VAL A 102 -2.29 -10.99 -0.78
N GLY A 103 -3.16 -10.93 -1.77
CA GLY A 103 -3.99 -12.06 -2.12
C GLY A 103 -5.11 -11.69 -3.06
N GLN A 104 -6.04 -12.62 -3.21
CA GLN A 104 -7.28 -12.42 -3.95
C GLN A 104 -8.41 -13.14 -3.21
N ASP A 105 -9.65 -12.78 -3.49
CA ASP A 105 -10.78 -13.53 -2.98
C ASP A 105 -11.21 -14.61 -3.98
N LYS A 106 -12.28 -15.33 -3.67
CA LYS A 106 -12.74 -16.44 -4.52
C LYS A 106 -13.23 -15.97 -5.89
N GLN A 107 -13.64 -14.71 -6.00
CA GLN A 107 -14.11 -14.11 -7.25
C GLN A 107 -12.98 -13.44 -8.04
N GLY A 108 -11.75 -13.46 -7.54
CA GLY A 108 -10.61 -12.87 -8.21
C GLY A 108 -10.40 -11.39 -7.91
N ASN A 109 -11.14 -10.82 -6.96
CA ASN A 109 -10.86 -9.44 -6.53
C ASN A 109 -9.56 -9.40 -5.73
N LEU A 110 -8.86 -8.28 -5.79
CA LEU A 110 -7.60 -8.12 -5.07
C LEU A 110 -7.84 -7.94 -3.58
N MET A 111 -6.99 -8.55 -2.79
CA MET A 111 -6.91 -8.31 -1.36
C MET A 111 -5.68 -7.43 -1.12
N VAL A 112 -5.89 -6.22 -0.62
CA VAL A 112 -4.86 -5.18 -0.57
C VAL A 112 -4.62 -4.74 0.87
N LEU A 113 -3.37 -4.83 1.28
CA LEU A 113 -2.90 -4.34 2.58
C LEU A 113 -2.47 -2.89 2.39
N GLY A 114 -3.20 -1.97 2.97
CA GLY A 114 -2.96 -0.56 2.76
C GLY A 114 -3.36 0.29 3.95
N GLY A 115 -2.88 1.53 3.96
CA GLY A 115 -3.23 2.53 4.94
C GLY A 115 -4.45 3.31 4.50
N ASN A 116 -5.16 3.85 5.48
CA ASN A 116 -6.34 4.66 5.27
C ASN A 116 -7.45 3.93 4.51
N GLN A 117 -7.60 2.65 4.77
CA GLN A 117 -8.68 1.82 4.26
C GLN A 117 -9.68 1.62 5.40
N GLY A 118 -10.79 2.37 5.37
CA GLY A 118 -11.69 2.49 6.52
C GLY A 118 -11.02 3.26 7.66
N ASN A 119 -10.19 4.26 7.32
CA ASN A 119 -9.43 5.10 8.26
C ASN A 119 -8.43 4.31 9.11
N LYS A 120 -7.97 3.18 8.61
CA LYS A 120 -7.02 2.32 9.33
C LYS A 120 -6.14 1.53 8.36
N VAL A 121 -5.11 0.89 8.90
CA VAL A 121 -4.33 -0.10 8.15
C VAL A 121 -5.13 -1.40 8.18
N SER A 122 -5.46 -1.90 7.01
CA SER A 122 -6.28 -3.10 6.89
C SER A 122 -5.98 -3.85 5.59
N ILE A 123 -6.50 -5.07 5.50
CA ILE A 123 -6.57 -5.79 4.24
C ILE A 123 -8.01 -5.62 3.75
N ALA A 124 -8.17 -5.01 2.57
CA ALA A 124 -9.48 -4.71 2.00
C ALA A 124 -9.57 -5.22 0.57
N LYS A 125 -10.80 -5.45 0.12
CA LYS A 125 -11.10 -5.99 -1.19
C LYS A 125 -11.25 -4.88 -2.20
N PHE A 126 -10.59 -5.02 -3.36
CA PHE A 126 -10.66 -4.04 -4.45
C PHE A 126 -10.94 -4.75 -5.77
N PRO A 127 -11.81 -4.22 -6.62
CA PRO A 127 -12.00 -4.78 -7.96
C PRO A 127 -10.78 -4.46 -8.83
N ARG A 128 -10.38 -5.43 -9.65
CA ARG A 128 -9.23 -5.23 -10.54
C ARG A 128 -9.46 -4.11 -11.55
N SER A 129 -10.71 -3.81 -11.87
CA SER A 129 -11.05 -2.75 -12.82
C SER A 129 -10.62 -1.36 -12.37
N ARG A 130 -10.38 -1.16 -11.08
CA ARG A 130 -9.91 0.13 -10.55
C ARG A 130 -8.39 0.30 -10.62
N VAL A 131 -7.65 -0.75 -10.94
CA VAL A 131 -6.18 -0.69 -10.95
C VAL A 131 -5.69 0.11 -12.15
N THR A 132 -4.81 1.07 -11.89
CA THR A 132 -4.14 1.83 -12.94
C THR A 132 -2.72 1.32 -13.19
N ALA A 133 -2.09 0.68 -12.20
CA ALA A 133 -0.74 0.13 -12.33
C ALA A 133 -0.47 -0.92 -11.27
N TYR A 134 0.26 -1.96 -11.66
CA TYR A 134 0.95 -2.86 -10.74
C TYR A 134 2.44 -2.56 -10.88
N VAL A 135 3.13 -2.34 -9.75
CA VAL A 135 4.54 -1.91 -9.77
C VAL A 135 5.34 -2.77 -8.79
N TRP A 136 6.48 -3.26 -9.24
CA TRP A 136 7.38 -4.01 -8.36
C TRP A 136 8.36 -3.05 -7.68
N ALA A 137 8.58 -3.23 -6.38
CA ALA A 137 9.43 -2.34 -5.59
C ALA A 137 10.89 -2.74 -5.74
N ASP A 138 11.46 -2.49 -6.91
CA ASP A 138 12.81 -2.92 -7.27
C ASP A 138 13.86 -1.81 -7.14
N LYS A 139 13.52 -0.67 -6.55
CA LYS A 139 14.44 0.48 -6.42
C LYS A 139 15.39 0.32 -5.25
N ALA A 140 16.22 -0.74 -5.28
CA ALA A 140 17.28 -0.93 -4.29
C ALA A 140 18.40 -1.75 -4.92
N VAL A 141 19.62 -1.54 -4.44
CA VAL A 141 20.78 -2.29 -4.94
C VAL A 141 20.58 -3.78 -4.64
N GLY A 142 20.79 -4.62 -5.66
CA GLY A 142 20.69 -6.06 -5.50
C GLY A 142 19.28 -6.63 -5.53
N VAL A 143 18.27 -5.80 -5.75
CA VAL A 143 16.88 -6.28 -5.87
C VAL A 143 16.58 -6.64 -7.30
N PRO A 144 16.04 -7.86 -7.57
CA PRO A 144 15.67 -8.23 -8.93
C PRO A 144 14.57 -7.31 -9.48
N SER A 145 14.62 -7.07 -10.79
CA SER A 145 13.65 -6.19 -11.46
C SER A 145 12.24 -6.77 -11.52
N ASN A 146 12.12 -8.09 -11.38
CA ASN A 146 10.84 -8.76 -11.48
C ASN A 146 10.65 -9.70 -10.27
N PRO A 147 9.39 -9.90 -9.84
CA PRO A 147 9.15 -10.87 -8.78
C PRO A 147 9.38 -12.29 -9.27
N ALA A 148 9.65 -13.20 -8.33
CA ALA A 148 9.70 -14.63 -8.65
C ALA A 148 8.35 -15.09 -9.21
N GLN A 149 8.37 -16.05 -10.13
CA GLN A 149 7.15 -16.51 -10.81
C GLN A 149 6.08 -17.02 -9.84
N SER A 150 6.49 -17.63 -8.73
CA SER A 150 5.55 -18.13 -7.73
C SER A 150 4.72 -17.02 -7.08
N ARG A 151 5.20 -15.78 -7.10
CA ARG A 151 4.46 -14.65 -6.51
C ARG A 151 3.26 -14.23 -7.33
N TYR A 152 3.17 -14.65 -8.60
CA TYR A 152 1.99 -14.40 -9.41
C TYR A 152 0.81 -15.31 -9.04
N GLN A 153 1.04 -16.34 -8.21
CA GLN A 153 -0.01 -17.16 -7.67
C GLN A 153 -0.49 -16.57 -6.34
N LEU A 154 -1.54 -15.78 -6.40
CA LEU A 154 -2.04 -15.06 -5.23
C LEU A 154 -2.78 -16.02 -4.29
N PRO A 155 -2.50 -15.98 -2.98
CA PRO A 155 -3.27 -16.76 -2.04
C PRO A 155 -4.73 -16.30 -2.00
N VAL A 156 -5.65 -17.23 -1.82
CA VAL A 156 -7.08 -16.91 -1.71
C VAL A 156 -7.39 -16.61 -0.25
N LEU A 157 -7.96 -15.44 0.00
CA LEU A 157 -8.34 -14.98 1.34
C LEU A 157 -9.87 -14.89 1.40
N ASN A 158 -10.47 -15.46 2.44
CA ASN A 158 -11.90 -15.78 2.43
C ASN A 158 -12.81 -14.88 3.26
N ASN A 159 -12.30 -14.04 4.13
CA ASN A 159 -13.12 -13.50 5.19
C ASN A 159 -13.28 -12.01 5.16
N VAL A 160 -13.28 -11.44 4.00
CA VAL A 160 -13.34 -9.98 3.89
C VAL A 160 -14.76 -9.58 3.54
N GLY A 161 -15.24 -8.50 4.13
CA GLY A 161 -16.55 -7.95 3.85
C GLY A 161 -16.67 -7.40 2.44
N GLY A 162 -17.44 -6.34 2.27
CA GLY A 162 -17.60 -5.71 0.96
C GLY A 162 -16.34 -5.01 0.47
N PHE A 163 -16.43 -4.44 -0.72
CA PHE A 163 -15.34 -3.64 -1.28
C PHE A 163 -15.02 -2.45 -0.38
N SER A 164 -13.76 -2.03 -0.38
CA SER A 164 -13.37 -0.82 0.30
C SER A 164 -14.10 0.38 -0.33
N LYS A 165 -14.71 1.21 0.50
CA LYS A 165 -15.43 2.40 0.08
C LYS A 165 -14.88 3.67 0.70
N ASN A 166 -13.97 3.53 1.63
CA ASN A 166 -13.47 4.66 2.42
C ASN A 166 -11.95 4.59 2.48
N GLU A 167 -11.34 4.68 1.33
CA GLU A 167 -9.90 4.85 1.23
C GLU A 167 -9.58 6.29 0.82
N ALA A 168 -8.40 6.74 1.18
CA ALA A 168 -8.00 8.10 0.83
C ALA A 168 -6.68 8.15 0.09
#